data_8e29b1e063be281b231c1df5b5107a59
#
_entry.id   8e29b1e063be281b231c1df5b5107a59
#
_cell.length_a   1.000
_cell.length_b   1.000
_cell.length_c   1.000
_cell.angle_alpha   90.00
_cell.angle_beta   90.00
_cell.angle_gamma   90.00
#
_symmetry.space_group_name_H-M   'P 1'
#
loop_
_entity.id
_entity.type
_entity.pdbx_description
1 polymer ?
#
loop_
_entity_poly.entity_id
_entity_poly.type
_entity_poly.pdbx_seq_one_letter_code
_entity_poly.pdbx_strand_id
1 'polypeptide(L)'
;VGAHNGMMAYGNRTGAFKLQRVGSVNSFQKLIHTYFGLKLPNIKIAVTGTGRVAHGVLEIMNLMGIHEVEPDEYLENKFTYPVYVHLKGVDLYAHKETGKYNRNDFHANPQNYNCRFTDYIGHTDILINGIYWEKNIPRLFEMEDFKKANFDFMKYAERDFISLEGLSTDENIKTINRIYQIL
;
A
#
# COMPACT_ATOMS: atom_id res chain seq x y z
N VAL A 1 -11.06 -0.27 8.22
CA VAL A 1 -10.22 -0.99 9.21
C VAL A 1 -8.81 -1.18 8.66
N GLY A 2 -8.61 -1.81 7.49
CA GLY A 2 -7.29 -2.12 6.92
C GLY A 2 -6.38 -0.90 6.77
N ALA A 3 -6.88 0.18 6.16
CA ALA A 3 -6.12 1.42 5.98
C ALA A 3 -5.64 2.02 7.32
N HIS A 4 -6.53 2.12 8.30
CA HIS A 4 -6.16 2.58 9.64
C HIS A 4 -5.08 1.70 10.29
N ASN A 5 -5.26 0.38 10.22
CA ASN A 5 -4.29 -0.55 10.81
C ASN A 5 -2.94 -0.53 10.08
N GLY A 6 -2.92 -0.33 8.76
CA GLY A 6 -1.70 -0.13 7.99
C GLY A 6 -0.94 1.13 8.45
N MET A 7 -1.65 2.24 8.59
CA MET A 7 -1.07 3.48 9.14
C MET A 7 -0.58 3.30 10.57
N MET A 8 -1.36 2.63 11.42
CA MET A 8 -0.95 2.32 12.80
C MET A 8 0.33 1.48 12.83
N ALA A 9 0.43 0.45 11.98
CA ALA A 9 1.62 -0.40 11.91
C ALA A 9 2.85 0.40 11.49
N TYR A 10 2.72 1.27 10.48
CA TYR A 10 3.79 2.17 10.08
C TYR A 10 4.22 3.12 11.21
N GLY A 11 3.27 3.76 11.88
CA GLY A 11 3.56 4.66 13.00
C GLY A 11 4.27 3.95 14.15
N ASN A 12 3.82 2.74 14.52
CA ASN A 12 4.45 1.93 15.55
C ASN A 12 5.87 1.51 15.17
N ARG A 13 6.08 1.12 13.91
CA ARG A 13 7.37 0.68 13.40
C ARG A 13 8.39 1.82 13.36
N THR A 14 7.99 2.98 12.86
CA THR A 14 8.88 4.14 12.68
C THR A 14 9.02 4.99 13.92
N GLY A 15 8.10 4.86 14.88
CA GLY A 15 7.99 5.76 16.04
C GLY A 15 7.50 7.17 15.70
N ALA A 16 7.09 7.43 14.44
CA ALA A 16 6.73 8.76 13.95
C ALA A 16 5.42 9.27 14.53
N PHE A 17 4.45 8.38 14.76
CA PHE A 17 3.15 8.70 15.36
C PHE A 17 2.53 7.45 15.98
N LYS A 18 1.47 7.63 16.77
CA LYS A 18 0.73 6.53 17.41
C LYS A 18 -0.75 6.63 17.08
N LEU A 19 -1.33 5.50 16.70
CA LEU A 19 -2.77 5.32 16.53
C LEU A 19 -3.25 4.18 17.42
N GLN A 20 -4.47 4.31 17.97
CA GLN A 20 -5.11 3.24 18.73
C GLN A 20 -5.66 2.19 17.78
N ARG A 21 -5.74 0.94 18.24
CA ARG A 21 -6.39 -0.12 17.46
C ARG A 21 -7.88 0.21 17.25
N VAL A 22 -8.39 -0.07 16.04
CA VAL A 22 -9.82 0.14 15.73
C VAL A 22 -10.72 -0.58 16.73
N GLY A 23 -10.37 -1.80 17.15
CA GLY A 23 -11.13 -2.57 18.13
C GLY A 23 -11.21 -1.97 19.53
N SER A 24 -10.34 -1.02 19.89
CA SER A 24 -10.42 -0.27 21.16
C SER A 24 -11.31 0.97 21.06
N VAL A 25 -11.81 1.29 19.86
CA VAL A 25 -12.63 2.48 19.60
C VAL A 25 -14.07 2.06 19.33
N ASN A 26 -15.00 2.50 20.17
CA ASN A 26 -16.37 2.00 20.18
C ASN A 26 -17.28 2.58 19.08
N SER A 27 -16.81 3.53 18.26
CA SER A 27 -17.58 4.10 17.17
C SER A 27 -16.68 4.74 16.11
N PHE A 28 -17.20 4.86 14.89
CA PHE A 28 -16.51 5.53 13.78
C PHE A 28 -16.23 7.01 14.09
N GLN A 29 -17.14 7.69 14.75
CA GLN A 29 -16.94 9.08 15.17
C GLN A 29 -15.75 9.22 16.13
N LYS A 30 -15.63 8.33 17.12
CA LYS A 30 -14.46 8.31 18.01
C LYS A 30 -13.18 8.00 17.26
N LEU A 31 -13.24 7.12 16.25
CA LEU A 31 -12.09 6.84 15.39
C LEU A 31 -11.62 8.12 14.67
N ILE A 32 -12.53 8.86 14.06
CA ILE A 32 -12.22 10.14 13.40
C ILE A 32 -11.57 11.12 14.37
N HIS A 33 -12.07 11.20 15.60
CA HIS A 33 -11.47 12.06 16.64
C HIS A 33 -10.00 11.72 16.91
N THR A 34 -9.56 10.48 16.72
CA THR A 34 -8.14 10.11 16.90
C THR A 34 -7.23 10.69 15.81
N TYR A 35 -7.79 11.17 14.71
CA TYR A 35 -7.04 11.80 13.61
C TYR A 35 -6.85 13.31 13.82
N PHE A 36 -7.65 13.95 14.69
CA PHE A 36 -7.47 15.36 14.97
C PHE A 36 -6.13 15.62 15.66
N GLY A 37 -5.36 16.52 15.06
CA GLY A 37 -4.03 16.86 15.57
C GLY A 37 -2.95 15.81 15.31
N LEU A 38 -3.27 14.74 14.56
CA LEU A 38 -2.28 13.75 14.15
C LEU A 38 -1.24 14.41 13.24
N LYS A 39 0.02 14.40 13.68
CA LYS A 39 1.13 14.89 12.88
C LYS A 39 1.75 13.72 12.14
N LEU A 40 1.49 13.64 10.85
CA LEU A 40 2.07 12.65 9.96
C LEU A 40 3.38 13.17 9.35
N PRO A 41 4.39 12.32 9.19
CA PRO A 41 5.58 12.69 8.41
C PRO A 41 5.25 12.82 6.92
N ASN A 42 6.19 13.28 6.12
CA ASN A 42 6.08 13.41 4.67
C ASN A 42 6.16 12.05 3.96
N ILE A 43 5.24 11.15 4.27
CA ILE A 43 5.13 9.81 3.67
C ILE A 43 4.38 9.82 2.35
N LYS A 44 4.73 8.89 1.47
CA LYS A 44 4.10 8.65 0.17
C LYS A 44 3.37 7.31 0.20
N ILE A 45 2.05 7.35 -0.03
CA ILE A 45 1.16 6.18 0.08
C ILE A 45 0.59 5.88 -1.30
N ALA A 46 0.71 4.63 -1.77
CA ALA A 46 0.02 4.17 -2.96
C ALA A 46 -1.25 3.40 -2.57
N VAL A 47 -2.38 3.82 -3.12
CA VAL A 47 -3.68 3.14 -2.96
C VAL A 47 -4.09 2.59 -4.32
N THR A 48 -4.30 1.27 -4.42
CA THR A 48 -4.67 0.64 -5.68
C THR A 48 -6.12 0.18 -5.70
N GLY A 49 -6.74 0.19 -6.89
CA GLY A 49 -8.08 -0.32 -7.11
C GLY A 49 -9.17 0.76 -7.15
N THR A 50 -10.34 0.38 -7.65
CA THR A 50 -11.51 1.28 -7.85
C THR A 50 -12.79 0.74 -7.22
N GLY A 51 -12.68 -0.32 -6.41
CA GLY A 51 -13.79 -0.96 -5.73
C GLY A 51 -14.13 -0.32 -4.38
N ARG A 52 -15.10 -0.90 -3.68
CA ARG A 52 -15.54 -0.45 -2.35
C ARG A 52 -14.41 -0.39 -1.32
N VAL A 53 -13.47 -1.34 -1.40
CA VAL A 53 -12.30 -1.36 -0.49
C VAL A 53 -11.43 -0.14 -0.71
N ALA A 54 -11.07 0.15 -1.96
CA ALA A 54 -10.27 1.33 -2.30
C ALA A 54 -10.97 2.63 -1.87
N HIS A 55 -12.26 2.79 -2.15
CA HIS A 55 -13.03 3.97 -1.70
C HIS A 55 -13.00 4.15 -0.18
N GLY A 56 -13.13 3.07 0.59
CA GLY A 56 -13.00 3.14 2.05
C GLY A 56 -11.58 3.50 2.51
N VAL A 57 -10.55 3.15 1.73
CA VAL A 57 -9.17 3.60 2.00
C VAL A 57 -9.05 5.09 1.76
N LEU A 58 -9.53 5.59 0.61
CA LEU A 58 -9.48 7.01 0.25
C LEU A 58 -10.20 7.88 1.29
N GLU A 59 -11.35 7.43 1.79
CA GLU A 59 -12.06 8.11 2.89
C GLU A 59 -11.17 8.25 4.12
N ILE A 60 -10.48 7.19 4.53
CA ILE A 60 -9.56 7.23 5.68
C ILE A 60 -8.36 8.14 5.42
N MET A 61 -7.78 8.12 4.21
CA MET A 61 -6.67 9.03 3.85
C MET A 61 -7.11 10.49 3.98
N ASN A 62 -8.27 10.83 3.43
CA ASN A 62 -8.83 12.17 3.51
C ASN A 62 -9.14 12.60 4.95
N LEU A 63 -9.70 11.71 5.77
CA LEU A 63 -9.98 11.97 7.20
C LEU A 63 -8.71 12.17 8.02
N MET A 64 -7.59 11.57 7.62
CA MET A 64 -6.28 11.79 8.23
C MET A 64 -5.58 13.06 7.73
N GLY A 65 -6.17 13.79 6.77
CA GLY A 65 -5.59 14.99 6.18
C GLY A 65 -4.43 14.71 5.22
N ILE A 66 -4.39 13.52 4.61
CA ILE A 66 -3.39 13.15 3.61
C ILE A 66 -3.89 13.62 2.24
N HIS A 67 -3.05 14.32 1.49
CA HIS A 67 -3.43 14.92 0.21
C HIS A 67 -3.33 13.92 -0.94
N GLU A 68 -4.38 13.88 -1.79
CA GLU A 68 -4.32 13.15 -3.06
C GLU A 68 -3.47 13.93 -4.06
N VAL A 69 -2.64 13.21 -4.81
CA VAL A 69 -1.84 13.75 -5.91
C VAL A 69 -1.98 12.85 -7.15
N GLU A 70 -1.79 13.44 -8.32
CA GLU A 70 -1.84 12.70 -9.58
C GLU A 70 -0.61 11.76 -9.73
N PRO A 71 -0.72 10.67 -10.51
CA PRO A 71 0.35 9.70 -10.67
C PRO A 71 1.70 10.30 -11.11
N ASP A 72 1.70 11.25 -12.05
CA ASP A 72 2.91 11.89 -12.54
C ASP A 72 3.54 12.77 -11.44
N GLU A 73 2.74 13.55 -10.73
CA GLU A 73 3.20 14.35 -9.58
C GLU A 73 3.79 13.47 -8.48
N TYR A 74 3.16 12.31 -8.24
CA TYR A 74 3.63 11.35 -7.25
C TYR A 74 5.01 10.81 -7.58
N LEU A 75 5.31 10.55 -8.85
CA LEU A 75 6.61 10.04 -9.28
C LEU A 75 7.69 11.13 -9.30
N GLU A 76 7.37 12.32 -9.79
CA GLU A 76 8.33 13.37 -10.08
C GLU A 76 8.66 14.26 -8.88
N ASN A 77 7.69 14.47 -7.97
CA ASN A 77 7.82 15.48 -6.93
C ASN A 77 8.26 14.91 -5.58
N LYS A 78 8.97 15.75 -4.82
CA LYS A 78 9.21 15.57 -3.39
C LYS A 78 8.22 16.43 -2.60
N PHE A 79 7.59 15.83 -1.61
CA PHE A 79 6.59 16.51 -0.77
C PHE A 79 7.14 16.72 0.63
N THR A 80 6.73 17.80 1.27
CA THR A 80 7.04 18.13 2.67
C THR A 80 5.89 17.79 3.62
N TYR A 81 4.84 17.18 3.10
CA TYR A 81 3.62 16.74 3.78
C TYR A 81 3.21 15.36 3.28
N PRO A 82 2.36 14.64 4.01
CA PRO A 82 1.91 13.32 3.59
C PRO A 82 1.02 13.39 2.35
N VAL A 83 1.27 12.49 1.38
CA VAL A 83 0.49 12.39 0.14
C VAL A 83 0.11 10.95 -0.15
N TYR A 84 -1.00 10.77 -0.87
CA TYR A 84 -1.31 9.50 -1.48
C TYR A 84 -1.63 9.64 -2.97
N VAL A 85 -1.37 8.57 -3.72
CA VAL A 85 -1.79 8.42 -5.11
C VAL A 85 -2.85 7.34 -5.20
N HIS A 86 -3.91 7.58 -5.97
CA HIS A 86 -4.96 6.61 -6.25
C HIS A 86 -4.74 5.96 -7.63
N LEU A 87 -4.14 4.78 -7.64
CA LEU A 87 -3.80 4.06 -8.86
C LEU A 87 -4.96 3.19 -9.33
N LYS A 88 -5.50 3.52 -10.49
CA LYS A 88 -6.59 2.82 -11.18
C LYS A 88 -6.00 1.81 -12.18
N GLY A 89 -6.85 1.00 -12.79
CA GLY A 89 -6.40 0.02 -13.79
C GLY A 89 -5.61 0.64 -14.94
N VAL A 90 -5.96 1.84 -15.39
CA VAL A 90 -5.26 2.57 -16.45
C VAL A 90 -3.84 2.99 -16.04
N ASP A 91 -3.62 3.23 -14.76
CA ASP A 91 -2.31 3.63 -14.22
C ASP A 91 -1.41 2.41 -13.98
N LEU A 92 -2.05 1.26 -13.70
CA LEU A 92 -1.37 0.03 -13.29
C LEU A 92 -1.11 -0.96 -14.41
N TYR A 93 -1.97 -1.02 -15.43
CA TYR A 93 -1.89 -2.08 -16.43
C TYR A 93 -1.80 -1.55 -17.85
N ALA A 94 -0.90 -2.14 -18.64
CA ALA A 94 -0.72 -1.83 -20.06
C ALA A 94 -0.74 -3.12 -20.86
N HIS A 95 -1.51 -3.14 -21.95
CA HIS A 95 -1.53 -4.25 -22.90
C HIS A 95 -0.15 -4.43 -23.53
N LYS A 96 0.35 -5.65 -23.60
CA LYS A 96 1.70 -5.98 -24.04
C LYS A 96 2.06 -5.50 -25.44
N GLU A 97 1.08 -5.48 -26.35
CA GLU A 97 1.28 -5.08 -27.76
C GLU A 97 0.96 -3.62 -28.00
N THR A 98 -0.14 -3.11 -27.41
CA THR A 98 -0.63 -1.76 -27.72
C THR A 98 -0.19 -0.70 -26.72
N GLY A 99 0.31 -1.09 -25.55
CA GLY A 99 0.63 -0.20 -24.43
C GLY A 99 -0.59 0.47 -23.78
N LYS A 100 -1.81 0.22 -24.27
CA LYS A 100 -3.04 0.88 -23.81
C LYS A 100 -3.81 -0.02 -22.84
N TYR A 101 -4.55 0.59 -21.90
CA TYR A 101 -5.47 -0.13 -21.03
C TYR A 101 -6.88 -0.10 -21.57
N ASN A 102 -7.53 -1.26 -21.63
CA ASN A 102 -8.96 -1.40 -21.88
C ASN A 102 -9.56 -2.29 -20.78
N ARG A 103 -10.50 -1.74 -20.02
CA ARG A 103 -11.10 -2.43 -18.87
C ARG A 103 -11.76 -3.76 -19.23
N ASN A 104 -12.55 -3.78 -20.30
CA ASN A 104 -13.31 -4.98 -20.69
C ASN A 104 -12.37 -6.08 -21.19
N ASP A 105 -11.38 -5.70 -21.98
CA ASP A 105 -10.36 -6.63 -22.47
C ASP A 105 -9.47 -7.13 -21.31
N PHE A 106 -9.08 -6.26 -20.38
CA PHE A 106 -8.32 -6.66 -19.20
C PHE A 106 -9.03 -7.71 -18.36
N HIS A 107 -10.35 -7.57 -18.16
CA HIS A 107 -11.13 -8.58 -17.43
C HIS A 107 -11.28 -9.89 -18.20
N ALA A 108 -11.35 -9.86 -19.52
CA ALA A 108 -11.45 -11.05 -20.36
C ALA A 108 -10.10 -11.75 -20.56
N ASN A 109 -9.02 -10.96 -20.71
CA ASN A 109 -7.70 -11.41 -21.12
C ASN A 109 -6.57 -10.78 -20.27
N PRO A 110 -6.57 -10.89 -18.94
CA PRO A 110 -5.58 -10.21 -18.07
C PRO A 110 -4.14 -10.63 -18.36
N GLN A 111 -3.94 -11.85 -18.89
CA GLN A 111 -2.61 -12.35 -19.30
C GLN A 111 -1.96 -11.54 -20.42
N ASN A 112 -2.73 -10.74 -21.18
CA ASN A 112 -2.22 -9.87 -22.25
C ASN A 112 -1.67 -8.54 -21.71
N TYR A 113 -1.72 -8.33 -20.40
CA TYR A 113 -1.29 -7.08 -19.75
C TYR A 113 -0.04 -7.28 -18.90
N ASN A 114 0.76 -6.23 -18.81
CA ASN A 114 1.83 -6.10 -17.84
C ASN A 114 1.39 -5.15 -16.73
N CYS A 115 1.86 -5.39 -15.51
CA CYS A 115 1.71 -4.43 -14.42
C CYS A 115 2.86 -3.43 -14.44
N ARG A 116 2.55 -2.15 -14.18
CA ARG A 116 3.48 -1.02 -14.13
C ARG A 116 3.72 -0.51 -12.73
N PHE A 117 3.25 -1.21 -11.70
CA PHE A 117 3.45 -0.78 -10.32
C PHE A 117 4.92 -0.72 -9.91
N THR A 118 5.79 -1.43 -10.62
CA THR A 118 7.26 -1.35 -10.44
C THR A 118 7.80 0.07 -10.53
N ASP A 119 7.16 0.95 -11.31
CA ASP A 119 7.55 2.35 -11.46
C ASP A 119 7.34 3.14 -10.14
N TYR A 120 6.42 2.67 -9.29
CA TYR A 120 6.02 3.30 -8.02
C TYR A 120 6.78 2.76 -6.80
N ILE A 121 7.37 1.57 -6.87
CA ILE A 121 7.99 0.88 -5.71
C ILE A 121 9.03 1.77 -5.02
N GLY A 122 9.94 2.38 -5.79
CA GLY A 122 11.00 3.24 -5.25
C GLY A 122 10.53 4.57 -4.64
N HIS A 123 9.25 4.92 -4.85
CA HIS A 123 8.63 6.16 -4.42
C HIS A 123 7.59 5.99 -3.31
N THR A 124 7.30 4.74 -2.89
CA THR A 124 6.18 4.40 -2.01
C THR A 124 6.68 3.91 -0.65
N ASP A 125 6.24 4.56 0.42
CA ASP A 125 6.49 4.13 1.79
C ASP A 125 5.45 3.09 2.26
N ILE A 126 4.19 3.25 1.81
CA ILE A 126 3.08 2.37 2.19
C ILE A 126 2.25 2.04 0.95
N LEU A 127 2.07 0.75 0.68
CA LEU A 127 1.10 0.27 -0.30
C LEU A 127 -0.16 -0.24 0.40
N ILE A 128 -1.32 0.29 0.00
CA ILE A 128 -2.62 -0.22 0.43
C ILE A 128 -3.35 -0.78 -0.78
N ASN A 129 -3.34 -2.11 -0.91
CA ASN A 129 -3.92 -2.78 -2.06
C ASN A 129 -5.43 -2.98 -1.88
N GLY A 130 -6.23 -2.31 -2.73
CA GLY A 130 -7.68 -2.46 -2.82
C GLY A 130 -8.16 -3.20 -4.07
N ILE A 131 -7.26 -3.84 -4.81
CA ILE A 131 -7.61 -4.63 -6.01
C ILE A 131 -8.07 -6.02 -5.57
N TYR A 132 -9.17 -6.49 -6.17
CA TYR A 132 -9.54 -7.89 -6.09
C TYR A 132 -8.55 -8.72 -6.89
N TRP A 133 -7.91 -9.68 -6.22
CA TRP A 133 -6.88 -10.50 -6.83
C TRP A 133 -7.44 -11.84 -7.35
N GLU A 134 -7.11 -12.16 -8.59
CA GLU A 134 -7.32 -13.47 -9.21
C GLU A 134 -5.99 -14.02 -9.74
N LYS A 135 -5.88 -15.35 -9.84
CA LYS A 135 -4.62 -16.02 -10.22
C LYS A 135 -4.08 -15.63 -11.60
N ASN A 136 -4.96 -15.21 -12.50
CA ASN A 136 -4.65 -14.83 -13.88
C ASN A 136 -4.34 -13.33 -14.03
N ILE A 137 -4.59 -12.52 -13.00
CA ILE A 137 -4.24 -11.10 -13.01
C ILE A 137 -2.74 -10.93 -12.74
N PRO A 138 -2.01 -10.11 -13.54
CA PRO A 138 -0.61 -9.81 -13.28
C PRO A 138 -0.42 -9.25 -11.87
N ARG A 139 0.55 -9.78 -11.15
CA ARG A 139 0.92 -9.28 -9.82
C ARG A 139 1.40 -7.85 -9.89
N LEU A 140 1.20 -7.11 -8.81
CA LEU A 140 1.70 -5.74 -8.72
C LEU A 140 3.24 -5.69 -8.78
N PHE A 141 3.90 -6.65 -8.15
CA PHE A 141 5.36 -6.78 -8.11
C PHE A 141 5.77 -8.21 -7.75
N GLU A 142 7.01 -8.53 -8.03
CA GLU A 142 7.70 -9.74 -7.58
C GLU A 142 8.86 -9.35 -6.64
N MET A 143 9.45 -10.34 -5.94
CA MET A 143 10.55 -10.08 -5.00
C MET A 143 11.79 -9.45 -5.67
N GLU A 144 12.02 -9.78 -6.95
CA GLU A 144 13.10 -9.24 -7.75
C GLU A 144 12.96 -7.74 -8.01
N ASP A 145 11.74 -7.22 -8.04
CA ASP A 145 11.47 -5.79 -8.30
C ASP A 145 11.96 -4.91 -7.14
N PHE A 146 11.85 -5.41 -5.90
CA PHE A 146 12.43 -4.72 -4.73
C PHE A 146 13.95 -4.63 -4.80
N LYS A 147 14.62 -5.67 -5.29
CA LYS A 147 16.08 -5.66 -5.45
C LYS A 147 16.54 -4.65 -6.48
N LYS A 148 15.79 -4.52 -7.59
CA LYS A 148 16.08 -3.54 -8.65
C LYS A 148 15.85 -2.09 -8.20
N ALA A 149 14.88 -1.87 -7.34
CA ALA A 149 14.55 -0.54 -6.84
C ALA A 149 15.52 -0.04 -5.74
N ASN A 150 16.64 -0.72 -5.47
CA ASN A 150 17.53 -0.46 -4.33
C ASN A 150 16.79 -0.41 -2.99
N PHE A 151 15.65 -1.08 -2.91
CA PHE A 151 14.90 -1.17 -1.67
C PHE A 151 15.65 -2.11 -0.74
N ASP A 152 16.20 -1.58 0.33
CA ASP A 152 16.92 -2.36 1.33
C ASP A 152 15.92 -3.11 2.24
N PHE A 153 15.22 -4.07 1.61
CA PHE A 153 14.24 -4.91 2.29
C PHE A 153 14.86 -5.64 3.48
N MET A 154 16.13 -6.06 3.38
CA MET A 154 16.82 -6.78 4.44
C MET A 154 17.03 -5.89 5.67
N LYS A 155 17.34 -4.62 5.48
CA LYS A 155 17.50 -3.67 6.58
C LYS A 155 16.20 -3.44 7.37
N TYR A 156 15.05 -3.55 6.70
CA TYR A 156 13.75 -3.46 7.34
C TYR A 156 13.28 -4.82 7.88
N ALA A 157 13.57 -5.93 7.20
CA ALA A 157 13.24 -7.27 7.66
C ALA A 157 14.07 -7.66 8.90
N GLU A 158 15.35 -7.35 8.95
CA GLU A 158 16.20 -7.62 10.13
C GLU A 158 15.71 -6.91 11.39
N ARG A 159 15.21 -5.68 11.29
CA ARG A 159 14.63 -4.96 12.42
C ARG A 159 13.38 -5.61 12.98
N ASP A 160 12.53 -6.17 12.12
CA ASP A 160 11.26 -6.79 12.53
C ASP A 160 11.45 -8.26 12.94
N PHE A 161 12.47 -8.94 12.41
CA PHE A 161 12.84 -10.31 12.82
C PHE A 161 13.42 -10.39 14.24
N ILE A 162 14.09 -9.36 14.72
CA ILE A 162 14.58 -9.30 16.09
C ILE A 162 13.45 -9.28 17.13
N SER A 163 12.25 -8.82 16.75
CA SER A 163 11.07 -8.85 17.62
C SER A 163 10.33 -10.19 17.64
N LEU A 164 10.76 -11.15 16.82
CA LEU A 164 10.20 -12.50 16.71
C LEU A 164 11.12 -13.55 17.35
N GLU A 165 12.00 -13.17 18.26
CA GLU A 165 12.83 -14.10 19.02
C GLU A 165 11.98 -15.20 19.66
N GLY A 166 12.19 -16.44 19.23
CA GLY A 166 11.50 -17.63 19.72
C GLY A 166 10.59 -18.34 18.72
N LEU A 167 10.35 -17.78 17.53
CA LEU A 167 9.60 -18.48 16.48
C LEU A 167 10.55 -19.29 15.57
N SER A 168 10.12 -20.46 15.14
CA SER A 168 10.83 -21.25 14.15
C SER A 168 10.87 -20.53 12.79
N THR A 169 11.85 -20.87 11.95
CA THR A 169 11.98 -20.32 10.59
C THR A 169 10.69 -20.50 9.78
N ASP A 170 10.00 -21.65 9.94
CA ASP A 170 8.74 -21.95 9.26
C ASP A 170 7.58 -21.10 9.78
N GLU A 171 7.55 -20.76 11.07
CA GLU A 171 6.56 -19.86 11.65
C GLU A 171 6.82 -18.42 11.22
N ASN A 172 8.06 -18.01 11.10
CA ASN A 172 8.45 -16.71 10.55
C ASN A 172 8.00 -16.58 9.09
N ILE A 173 8.23 -17.59 8.25
CA ILE A 173 7.78 -17.64 6.85
C ILE A 173 6.23 -17.60 6.78
N LYS A 174 5.53 -18.35 7.63
CA LYS A 174 4.07 -18.32 7.70
C LYS A 174 3.54 -16.95 8.15
N THR A 175 4.22 -16.30 9.09
CA THR A 175 3.85 -14.95 9.57
C THR A 175 4.10 -13.89 8.49
N ILE A 176 5.23 -13.96 7.80
CA ILE A 176 5.53 -13.12 6.64
C ILE A 176 4.47 -13.35 5.55
N ASN A 177 4.17 -14.59 5.18
CA ASN A 177 3.14 -14.90 4.19
C ASN A 177 1.75 -14.45 4.62
N ARG A 178 1.42 -14.46 5.91
CA ARG A 178 0.18 -13.87 6.45
C ARG A 178 0.16 -12.35 6.33
N ILE A 179 1.27 -11.69 6.61
CA ILE A 179 1.41 -10.23 6.43
C ILE A 179 1.23 -9.89 4.94
N TYR A 180 1.84 -10.65 4.04
CA TYR A 180 1.67 -10.49 2.59
C TYR A 180 0.26 -10.82 2.08
N GLN A 181 -0.52 -11.65 2.77
CA GLN A 181 -1.93 -11.93 2.42
C GLN A 181 -2.90 -10.88 2.98
N ILE A 182 -2.46 -10.04 3.89
CA ILE A 182 -3.24 -8.93 4.48
C ILE A 182 -2.93 -7.61 3.76
N LEU A 183 -1.81 -7.51 3.06
CA LEU A 183 -1.45 -6.46 2.13
C LEU A 183 -1.92 -6.82 0.72
#